data_4836deae6e3d0b626cde15df27f786c0
#
_entry.id   4836deae6e3d0b626cde15df27f786c0
#
_cell.length_a   1.000
_cell.length_b   1.000
_cell.length_c   1.000
_cell.angle_alpha   90.00
_cell.angle_beta   90.00
_cell.angle_gamma   90.00
#
_symmetry.space_group_name_H-M   'P 1'
#
loop_
_entity.id
_entity.type
_entity.pdbx_description
1 polymer ?
#
loop_
_entity_poly.entity_id
_entity_poly.type
_entity_poly.pdbx_seq_one_letter_code
_entity_poly.pdbx_strand_id
1 'polypeptide(L)'
;PVRFAIDRAGLVGADGPTHAGSFDTSFLTCLPNMIVMAAADEADLMHMTATAAAVDDMPTAFRYPRGEGRGVELPERGVPLEIGKGRRVEVGRI
;
A
#
# COMPACT_ATOMS: atom_id res chain seq x y z
N PRO A 1 8.50 -7.29 -15.05
CA PRO A 1 7.41 -6.92 -14.13
C PRO A 1 7.35 -5.40 -13.94
N VAL A 2 6.16 -4.90 -13.61
CA VAL A 2 5.89 -3.50 -13.35
C VAL A 2 5.58 -3.29 -11.88
N ARG A 3 6.03 -2.17 -11.32
CA ARG A 3 5.79 -1.77 -9.94
C ARG A 3 5.01 -0.47 -9.92
N PHE A 4 3.80 -0.49 -9.39
CA PHE A 4 2.94 0.68 -9.31
C PHE A 4 2.97 1.27 -7.90
N ALA A 5 3.45 2.50 -7.78
CA ALA A 5 3.31 3.31 -6.58
C ALA A 5 2.07 4.19 -6.75
N ILE A 6 0.99 3.86 -6.06
CA ILE A 6 -0.32 4.50 -6.25
C ILE A 6 -0.56 5.51 -5.12
N ASP A 7 -0.37 6.77 -5.46
CA ASP A 7 -0.68 7.91 -4.60
C ASP A 7 -2.19 8.16 -4.53
N ARG A 8 -2.63 8.92 -3.56
CA ARG A 8 -4.02 9.34 -3.36
C ARG A 8 -5.01 8.20 -3.15
N ALA A 9 -4.59 7.18 -2.43
CA ALA A 9 -5.51 6.12 -2.01
C ALA A 9 -6.59 6.68 -1.07
N GLY A 10 -7.85 6.34 -1.33
CA GLY A 10 -8.98 6.83 -0.55
C GLY A 10 -9.39 8.26 -0.84
N LEU A 11 -9.92 8.95 0.15
CA LEU A 11 -10.36 10.35 0.05
C LEU A 11 -9.17 11.30 0.13
N VAL A 12 -9.21 12.38 -0.61
CA VAL A 12 -8.05 13.30 -0.79
C VAL A 12 -8.32 14.77 -0.41
N GLY A 13 -9.46 15.07 0.17
CA GLY A 13 -9.74 16.43 0.69
C GLY A 13 -9.57 17.54 -0.36
N ALA A 14 -8.53 18.33 -0.23
CA ALA A 14 -8.30 19.52 -1.06
C ALA A 14 -8.18 19.25 -2.57
N ASP A 15 -7.75 18.07 -2.98
CA ASP A 15 -7.66 17.71 -4.41
C ASP A 15 -9.05 17.44 -5.03
N GLY A 16 -10.07 17.25 -4.22
CA GLY A 16 -11.46 17.09 -4.65
C GLY A 16 -11.79 15.69 -5.16
N PRO A 17 -13.06 15.48 -5.56
CA PRO A 17 -13.58 14.15 -5.89
C PRO A 17 -12.96 13.52 -7.14
N THR A 18 -12.39 14.32 -8.02
CA THR A 18 -11.75 13.83 -9.26
C THR A 18 -10.40 13.15 -9.00
N HIS A 19 -9.82 13.31 -7.81
CA HIS A 19 -8.51 12.76 -7.44
C HIS A 19 -8.60 11.65 -6.39
N ALA A 20 -9.81 11.29 -5.94
CA ALA A 20 -10.01 10.23 -4.97
C ALA A 20 -9.69 8.84 -5.55
N GLY A 21 -8.93 8.04 -4.81
CA GLY A 21 -8.54 6.68 -5.17
C GLY A 21 -9.36 5.62 -4.44
N SER A 22 -10.70 5.65 -4.61
CA SER A 22 -11.61 4.79 -3.84
C SER A 22 -11.77 3.37 -4.42
N PHE A 23 -11.38 3.13 -5.67
CA PHE A 23 -11.66 1.88 -6.38
C PHE A 23 -10.40 1.10 -6.80
N ASP A 24 -9.22 1.60 -6.48
CA ASP A 24 -7.94 1.02 -6.89
C ASP A 24 -7.76 -0.43 -6.40
N THR A 25 -8.11 -0.73 -5.16
CA THR A 25 -8.07 -2.10 -4.65
C THR A 25 -8.97 -3.03 -5.48
N SER A 26 -10.19 -2.60 -5.80
CA SER A 26 -11.14 -3.42 -6.54
C SER A 26 -10.66 -3.75 -7.95
N PHE A 27 -10.19 -2.78 -8.71
CA PHE A 27 -9.75 -3.06 -10.09
C PHE A 27 -8.37 -3.72 -10.17
N LEU A 28 -7.49 -3.50 -9.20
CA LEU A 28 -6.18 -4.15 -9.18
C LEU A 28 -6.25 -5.61 -8.75
N THR A 29 -7.09 -5.92 -7.76
CA THR A 29 -7.20 -7.30 -7.24
C THR A 29 -7.94 -8.25 -8.18
N CYS A 30 -8.66 -7.74 -9.17
CA CYS A 30 -9.26 -8.61 -10.19
C CYS A 30 -8.28 -9.07 -11.27
N LEU A 31 -7.07 -8.51 -11.31
CA LEU A 31 -6.04 -8.89 -12.28
C LEU A 31 -5.29 -10.13 -11.80
N PRO A 32 -5.13 -11.16 -12.66
CA PRO A 32 -4.37 -12.35 -12.29
C PRO A 32 -2.91 -12.01 -12.03
N ASN A 33 -2.32 -12.64 -11.04
CA ASN A 33 -0.92 -12.49 -10.64
C ASN A 33 -0.50 -11.09 -10.16
N MET A 34 -1.45 -10.20 -9.92
CA MET A 34 -1.17 -8.89 -9.36
C MET A 34 -1.04 -8.97 -7.83
N ILE A 35 0.07 -8.51 -7.29
CA ILE A 35 0.25 -8.34 -5.85
C ILE A 35 -0.17 -6.93 -5.48
N VAL A 36 -1.16 -6.81 -4.59
CA VAL A 36 -1.68 -5.51 -4.13
C VAL A 36 -1.41 -5.35 -2.64
N MET A 37 -0.81 -4.24 -2.25
CA MET A 37 -0.43 -3.94 -0.88
C MET A 37 -1.02 -2.60 -0.43
N ALA A 38 -1.50 -2.54 0.81
CA ALA A 38 -2.07 -1.34 1.42
C ALA A 38 -1.40 -1.08 2.77
N ALA A 39 -0.66 0.01 2.88
CA ALA A 39 0.09 0.36 4.08
C ALA A 39 -0.82 0.93 5.17
N ALA A 40 -0.60 0.52 6.42
CA ALA A 40 -1.27 1.08 7.59
C ALA A 40 -0.59 2.37 8.08
N ASP A 41 0.72 2.49 7.83
CA ASP A 41 1.54 3.63 8.23
C ASP A 41 2.78 3.76 7.32
N GLU A 42 3.60 4.76 7.57
CA GLU A 42 4.80 5.03 6.78
C GLU A 42 5.89 3.96 6.94
N ALA A 43 5.95 3.26 8.06
CA ALA A 43 6.87 2.13 8.25
C ALA A 43 6.46 0.94 7.38
N ASP A 44 5.17 0.61 7.34
CA ASP A 44 4.62 -0.39 6.42
C ASP A 44 4.91 -0.03 4.96
N LEU A 45 4.78 1.26 4.61
CA LEU A 45 5.06 1.74 3.25
C LEU A 45 6.51 1.51 2.83
N MET A 46 7.46 1.73 3.74
CA MET A 46 8.86 1.39 3.48
C MET A 46 9.06 -0.11 3.21
N HIS A 47 8.43 -0.97 3.99
CA HIS A 47 8.50 -2.42 3.81
C HIS A 47 7.82 -2.86 2.51
N MET A 48 6.69 -2.27 2.16
CA MET A 48 5.98 -2.57 0.90
C MET A 48 6.76 -2.11 -0.33
N THR A 49 7.45 -0.98 -0.24
CA THR A 49 8.37 -0.52 -1.29
C THR A 49 9.52 -1.51 -1.48
N ALA A 50 10.13 -1.98 -0.39
CA ALA A 50 11.16 -3.01 -0.45
C ALA A 50 10.63 -4.34 -1.00
N THR A 51 9.42 -4.72 -0.63
CA THR A 51 8.73 -5.92 -1.15
C THR A 51 8.53 -5.82 -2.66
N ALA A 52 7.98 -4.69 -3.13
CA ALA A 52 7.79 -4.45 -4.56
C ALA A 52 9.13 -4.49 -5.33
N ALA A 53 10.19 -3.95 -4.75
CA ALA A 53 11.53 -3.98 -5.35
C ALA A 53 12.09 -5.40 -5.45
N ALA A 54 11.78 -6.27 -4.50
CA ALA A 54 12.29 -7.64 -4.45
C ALA A 54 11.53 -8.63 -5.34
N VAL A 55 10.31 -8.30 -5.76
CA VAL A 55 9.49 -9.17 -6.64
C VAL A 55 9.82 -8.89 -8.10
N ASP A 56 10.35 -9.90 -8.78
CA ASP A 56 10.79 -9.78 -10.20
C ASP A 56 9.95 -10.63 -11.18
N ASP A 57 9.04 -11.43 -10.69
CA ASP A 57 8.26 -12.37 -11.50
C ASP A 57 6.77 -12.00 -11.64
N MET A 58 6.29 -11.05 -10.85
CA MET A 58 4.88 -10.62 -10.87
C MET A 58 4.77 -9.09 -10.80
N PRO A 59 3.72 -8.49 -11.38
CA PRO A 59 3.44 -7.08 -11.19
C PRO A 59 2.99 -6.82 -9.75
N THR A 60 3.43 -5.69 -9.19
CA THR A 60 3.10 -5.27 -7.83
C THR A 60 2.51 -3.88 -7.81
N ALA A 61 1.59 -3.64 -6.90
CA ALA A 61 1.05 -2.32 -6.62
C ALA A 61 1.02 -2.10 -5.10
N PHE A 62 1.49 -0.95 -4.64
CA PHE A 62 1.30 -0.50 -3.27
C PHE A 62 0.66 0.86 -3.25
N ARG A 63 -0.32 1.02 -2.39
CA ARG A 63 -1.16 2.22 -2.31
C ARG A 63 -0.93 2.97 -1.01
N TYR A 64 -0.97 4.30 -1.10
CA TYR A 64 -0.81 5.18 0.05
C TYR A 64 -1.66 6.45 -0.11
N PRO A 65 -2.11 7.06 1.00
CA PRO A 65 -2.93 8.26 0.94
C PRO A 65 -2.09 9.50 0.65
N ARG A 66 -2.76 10.56 0.23
CA ARG A 66 -2.17 11.90 0.22
C ARG A 66 -2.32 12.50 1.62
N GLY A 67 -1.23 12.71 2.30
CA GLY A 67 -1.22 13.24 3.66
C GLY A 67 0.14 13.11 4.33
N GLU A 68 0.22 13.60 5.55
CA GLU A 68 1.41 13.45 6.38
C GLU A 68 1.44 12.06 7.03
N GLY A 69 2.63 11.58 7.36
CA GLY A 69 2.80 10.36 8.12
C GLY A 69 2.25 10.50 9.55
N ARG A 70 1.99 9.37 10.18
CA ARG A 70 1.48 9.32 11.56
C ARG A 70 2.54 9.60 12.62
N GLY A 71 3.80 9.67 12.23
CA GLY A 71 4.92 9.91 13.14
C GLY A 71 5.40 8.63 13.84
N VAL A 72 5.15 7.46 13.25
CA VAL A 72 5.68 6.21 13.78
C VAL A 72 7.20 6.14 13.61
N GLU A 73 7.88 5.37 14.46
CA GLU A 73 9.30 5.14 14.31
C GLU A 73 9.58 4.41 13.00
N LEU A 74 10.44 5.00 12.17
CA LEU A 74 10.82 4.40 10.90
C LEU A 74 11.98 3.42 11.08
N PRO A 75 11.95 2.25 10.41
CA PRO A 75 13.08 1.34 10.39
C PRO A 75 14.26 1.97 9.62
N GLU A 76 15.48 1.51 9.88
CA GLU A 76 16.66 1.96 9.14
C GLU A 76 16.56 1.69 7.64
N ARG A 77 15.88 0.60 7.29
CA ARG A 77 15.62 0.22 5.89
C ARG A 77 14.34 -0.59 5.79
N GLY A 78 13.72 -0.57 4.61
CA GLY A 78 12.61 -1.46 4.29
C GLY A 78 13.08 -2.92 4.18
N VAL A 79 12.26 -3.83 4.67
CA VAL A 79 12.49 -5.28 4.60
C VAL A 79 11.31 -5.91 3.85
N PRO A 80 11.55 -6.78 2.86
CA PRO A 80 10.48 -7.45 2.14
C PRO A 80 9.52 -8.19 3.07
N LEU A 81 8.22 -8.00 2.86
CA LEU A 81 7.16 -8.65 3.61
C LEU A 81 6.80 -9.98 2.97
N GLU A 82 6.24 -10.89 3.77
CA GLU A 82 5.73 -12.15 3.26
C GLU A 82 4.42 -11.93 2.50
N ILE A 83 4.40 -12.34 1.23
CA ILE A 83 3.23 -12.17 0.35
C ILE A 83 2.06 -13.01 0.86
N GLY A 84 0.86 -12.40 0.83
CA GLY A 84 -0.38 -13.06 1.25
C GLY A 84 -0.65 -13.02 2.76
N LYS A 85 0.21 -12.37 3.54
CA LYS A 85 -0.01 -12.17 4.98
C LYS A 85 -0.34 -10.73 5.31
N GLY A 86 -1.44 -10.56 6.06
CA GLY A 86 -1.79 -9.28 6.66
C GLY A 86 -1.30 -9.17 8.10
N ARG A 87 -1.18 -7.94 8.58
CA ARG A 87 -0.88 -7.62 9.97
C ARG A 87 -2.13 -7.08 10.66
N ARG A 88 -2.51 -7.67 11.80
CA ARG A 88 -3.62 -7.14 12.60
C ARG A 88 -3.14 -5.89 13.34
N VAL A 89 -3.76 -4.76 13.06
CA VAL A 89 -3.43 -3.47 13.70
C VAL A 89 -4.18 -3.30 15.01
N GLU A 90 -5.45 -3.73 15.06
CA GLU A 90 -6.32 -3.57 16.22
C GLU A 90 -7.29 -4.74 16.34
N VAL A 91 -7.67 -5.07 17.56
CA VAL A 91 -8.73 -6.05 17.86
C VAL A 91 -9.97 -5.28 18.27
N GLY A 92 -10.99 -5.32 17.43
CA GLY A 92 -12.28 -4.72 17.74
C GLY A 92 -13.09 -5.54 18.74
N ARG A 93 -14.03 -4.90 19.41
CA ARG A 93 -15.10 -5.54 20.20
C ARG A 93 -16.40 -5.41 19.44
N ILE A 94 -17.17 -6.49 19.41
CA ILE A 94 -18.55 -6.51 18.90
C ILE A 94 -19.49 -6.21 20.04
#